data_c45883eeb752bf967939f6b5e9c41ec3
#
_entry.id   c45883eeb752bf967939f6b5e9c41ec3
#
_cell.length_a   1.000
_cell.length_b   1.000
_cell.length_c   1.000
_cell.angle_alpha   90.00
_cell.angle_beta   90.00
_cell.angle_gamma   90.00
#
_symmetry.space_group_name_H-M   'P 1'
#
loop_
_entity.id
_entity.type
_entity.pdbx_description
1 polymer ?
#
loop_
_entity_poly.entity_id
_entity_poly.type
_entity_poly.pdbx_seq_one_letter_code
_entity_poly.pdbx_strand_id
1 'polypeptide(L)'
;MTNMNATIYEKHGKYQISISWTVNGKRFRKSKATGLPVKGNKRKAQAMADAFMAELESKVSDGYTDMLFSEYMKQWLEDVKFSISESTYEEYYRQIHNRICPWFAAQGLRLCDLKAYHIDKFYKLKMKNDKVSAKTVLRYHANIRKALQRAVKLDMIPTNPADRVDLPKVKKFRGSYYTPEELQKLFECSKGTRFETVILLAGYLGVRQGEACGLRWKDVDFEKNTVSICGSLKAHDLYKDLYYGETKTEMSYRTLPMPEPLARYLKQLRKKQLEQKMMGGESYHRKWDGYVCVDQMGDIINPKYISRYFADLLAKNNLRRIRFHDLRHPYVKLTTKKFATFFENFRATA
;
A
#
# COMPACT_ATOMS: atom_id res chain seq x y z
N MET A 1 25.60 34.67 5.15
CA MET A 1 24.70 34.90 6.30
C MET A 1 23.32 35.26 5.78
N THR A 2 22.30 34.58 6.24
CA THR A 2 20.92 34.84 5.82
C THR A 2 20.40 36.04 6.58
N ASN A 3 20.12 37.15 5.90
CA ASN A 3 19.64 38.36 6.56
C ASN A 3 18.17 38.17 6.97
N MET A 4 17.91 37.96 8.27
CA MET A 4 16.56 37.81 8.82
C MET A 4 16.08 39.12 9.43
N ASN A 5 14.83 39.48 9.14
CA ASN A 5 14.17 40.66 9.70
C ASN A 5 12.91 40.25 10.47
N ALA A 6 12.87 40.56 11.75
CA ALA A 6 11.71 40.37 12.61
C ALA A 6 10.88 41.67 12.68
N THR A 7 9.58 41.57 12.53
CA THR A 7 8.64 42.68 12.67
C THR A 7 7.50 42.23 13.59
N ILE A 8 7.16 43.06 14.57
CA ILE A 8 5.95 42.91 15.37
C ILE A 8 4.87 43.86 14.87
N TYR A 9 3.66 43.38 14.76
CA TYR A 9 2.50 44.21 14.31
C TYR A 9 1.25 43.80 15.09
N GLU A 10 0.28 44.71 15.09
CA GLU A 10 -1.00 44.50 15.76
C GLU A 10 -1.98 43.76 14.81
N LYS A 11 -2.69 42.81 15.36
CA LYS A 11 -3.83 42.15 14.71
C LYS A 11 -4.85 41.71 15.77
N HIS A 12 -6.10 42.19 15.64
CA HIS A 12 -7.19 41.91 16.58
C HIS A 12 -6.83 42.25 18.04
N GLY A 13 -6.21 43.39 18.30
CA GLY A 13 -5.86 43.87 19.65
C GLY A 13 -4.68 43.09 20.32
N LYS A 14 -4.00 42.24 19.56
CA LYS A 14 -2.83 41.43 20.07
C LYS A 14 -1.65 41.60 19.15
N TYR A 15 -0.43 41.44 19.72
CA TYR A 15 0.78 41.40 18.94
C TYR A 15 0.92 40.12 18.16
N GLN A 16 1.35 40.25 16.90
CA GLN A 16 1.83 39.17 16.05
C GLN A 16 3.26 39.43 15.62
N ILE A 17 4.05 38.36 15.52
CA ILE A 17 5.42 38.38 15.02
C ILE A 17 5.40 37.94 13.56
N SER A 18 6.16 38.64 12.71
CA SER A 18 6.45 38.23 11.34
C SER A 18 7.96 38.26 11.13
N ILE A 19 8.55 37.15 10.78
CA ILE A 19 9.95 37.06 10.40
C ILE A 19 10.04 36.83 8.91
N SER A 20 10.85 37.62 8.24
CA SER A 20 11.15 37.45 6.82
C SER A 20 12.64 37.30 6.59
N TRP A 21 13.03 36.41 5.70
CA TRP A 21 14.42 36.20 5.30
C TRP A 21 14.50 35.87 3.82
N THR A 22 15.69 36.01 3.26
CA THR A 22 15.95 35.71 1.85
C THR A 22 17.01 34.64 1.74
N VAL A 23 16.73 33.56 1.00
CA VAL A 23 17.68 32.50 0.68
C VAL A 23 17.71 32.33 -0.83
N ASN A 24 18.90 32.40 -1.41
CA ASN A 24 19.08 32.26 -2.87
C ASN A 24 18.13 33.14 -3.71
N GLY A 25 17.97 34.42 -3.32
CA GLY A 25 17.12 35.39 -4.00
C GLY A 25 15.62 35.26 -3.76
N LYS A 26 15.18 34.26 -2.95
CA LYS A 26 13.77 34.08 -2.61
C LYS A 26 13.48 34.55 -1.20
N ARG A 27 12.38 35.29 -1.07
CA ARG A 27 11.90 35.81 0.20
C ARG A 27 10.96 34.79 0.87
N PHE A 28 11.27 34.44 2.10
CA PHE A 28 10.45 33.62 2.98
C PHE A 28 9.83 34.50 4.06
N ARG A 29 8.68 34.10 4.57
CA ARG A 29 8.00 34.78 5.67
C ARG A 29 7.30 33.79 6.57
N LYS A 30 7.48 33.94 7.88
CA LYS A 30 6.78 33.14 8.89
C LYS A 30 6.18 34.07 9.95
N SER A 31 4.94 33.78 10.37
CA SER A 31 4.24 34.56 11.36
C SER A 31 3.84 33.68 12.55
N LYS A 32 3.94 34.25 13.77
CA LYS A 32 3.57 33.59 15.03
C LYS A 32 2.73 34.54 15.87
N ALA A 33 1.60 34.05 16.39
CA ALA A 33 0.80 34.82 17.34
C ALA A 33 1.48 34.80 18.72
N THR A 34 1.57 35.99 19.35
CA THR A 34 2.16 36.08 20.70
C THR A 34 1.16 35.80 21.81
N GLY A 35 -0.15 35.95 21.53
CA GLY A 35 -1.21 35.95 22.53
C GLY A 35 -1.26 37.20 23.41
N LEU A 36 -0.24 38.09 23.34
CA LEU A 36 -0.10 39.26 24.21
C LEU A 36 -1.00 40.43 23.72
N PRO A 37 -1.78 41.09 24.60
CA PRO A 37 -2.47 42.34 24.30
C PRO A 37 -1.45 43.45 23.95
N VAL A 38 -1.84 44.39 23.09
CA VAL A 38 -0.94 45.45 22.62
C VAL A 38 -0.53 46.38 23.76
N LYS A 39 -1.47 46.72 24.66
CA LYS A 39 -1.21 47.72 25.74
C LYS A 39 -0.19 47.17 26.73
N GLY A 40 0.96 47.84 26.85
CA GLY A 40 2.01 47.53 27.85
C GLY A 40 2.92 46.33 27.56
N ASN A 41 2.72 45.58 26.46
CA ASN A 41 3.44 44.36 26.18
C ASN A 41 4.42 44.40 25.01
N LYS A 42 4.77 45.59 24.49
CA LYS A 42 5.67 45.74 23.33
C LYS A 42 7.03 45.07 23.59
N ARG A 43 7.60 45.29 24.77
CA ARG A 43 8.93 44.74 25.15
C ARG A 43 8.91 43.19 25.22
N LYS A 44 7.84 42.61 25.76
CA LYS A 44 7.64 41.16 25.81
C LYS A 44 7.47 40.55 24.41
N ALA A 45 6.69 41.23 23.57
CA ALA A 45 6.47 40.80 22.17
C ALA A 45 7.79 40.87 21.36
N GLN A 46 8.64 41.89 21.60
CA GLN A 46 9.96 41.97 20.97
C GLN A 46 10.89 40.82 21.42
N ALA A 47 10.96 40.55 22.71
CA ALA A 47 11.77 39.41 23.23
C ALA A 47 11.32 38.05 22.63
N MET A 48 10.00 37.86 22.45
CA MET A 48 9.48 36.69 21.78
C MET A 48 9.83 36.66 20.28
N ALA A 49 9.91 37.82 19.62
CA ALA A 49 10.32 37.90 18.22
C ALA A 49 11.81 37.56 18.06
N ASP A 50 12.66 38.08 18.96
CA ASP A 50 14.09 37.79 18.94
C ASP A 50 14.39 36.31 19.22
N ALA A 51 13.70 35.70 20.20
CA ALA A 51 13.79 34.26 20.47
C ALA A 51 13.33 33.41 19.28
N PHE A 52 12.23 33.80 18.63
CA PHE A 52 11.71 33.10 17.46
C PHE A 52 12.62 33.27 16.23
N MET A 53 13.29 34.41 16.09
CA MET A 53 14.29 34.66 15.07
C MET A 53 15.53 33.78 15.28
N ALA A 54 16.08 33.69 16.51
CA ALA A 54 17.18 32.82 16.82
C ALA A 54 16.87 31.34 16.58
N GLU A 55 15.66 30.88 16.91
CA GLU A 55 15.18 29.53 16.60
C GLU A 55 15.14 29.26 15.09
N LEU A 56 14.72 30.23 14.29
CA LEU A 56 14.69 30.11 12.83
C LEU A 56 16.09 30.17 12.22
N GLU A 57 16.96 31.01 12.75
CA GLU A 57 18.36 31.12 12.31
C GLU A 57 19.12 29.81 12.50
N SER A 58 18.95 29.15 13.64
CA SER A 58 19.57 27.82 13.87
C SER A 58 19.08 26.80 12.88
N LYS A 59 17.79 26.77 12.60
CA LYS A 59 17.17 25.84 11.63
C LYS A 59 17.61 26.11 10.18
N VAL A 60 17.83 27.37 9.83
CA VAL A 60 18.28 27.77 8.49
C VAL A 60 19.79 27.51 8.32
N SER A 61 20.58 27.61 9.40
CA SER A 61 22.01 27.31 9.38
C SER A 61 22.32 25.82 9.26
N ASP A 62 21.37 24.93 9.61
CA ASP A 62 21.54 23.47 9.58
C ASP A 62 21.56 22.86 8.15
N GLY A 63 21.70 23.68 7.12
CA GLY A 63 21.93 23.22 5.74
C GLY A 63 20.71 22.66 5.00
N TYR A 64 19.53 22.63 5.63
CA TYR A 64 18.30 22.08 4.99
C TYR A 64 17.84 22.88 3.76
N THR A 65 18.24 24.14 3.64
CA THR A 65 17.86 24.99 2.47
C THR A 65 18.62 24.61 1.21
N ASP A 66 19.75 23.93 1.31
CA ASP A 66 20.60 23.55 0.17
C ASP A 66 20.42 22.11 -0.27
N MET A 67 19.67 21.31 0.50
CA MET A 67 19.42 19.90 0.22
C MET A 67 18.65 19.70 -1.10
N LEU A 68 19.10 18.77 -1.92
CA LEU A 68 18.35 18.36 -3.11
C LEU A 68 17.01 17.72 -2.71
N PHE A 69 15.96 18.01 -3.47
CA PHE A 69 14.66 17.39 -3.21
C PHE A 69 14.70 15.86 -3.29
N SER A 70 15.51 15.31 -4.18
CA SER A 70 15.72 13.86 -4.30
C SER A 70 16.36 13.23 -3.05
N GLU A 71 17.29 13.94 -2.39
CA GLU A 71 17.93 13.52 -1.15
C GLU A 71 16.93 13.61 0.01
N TYR A 72 16.19 14.71 0.09
CA TYR A 72 15.13 14.88 1.06
C TYR A 72 14.08 13.76 0.99
N MET A 73 13.65 13.36 -0.22
CA MET A 73 12.69 12.28 -0.40
C MET A 73 13.21 10.95 0.14
N LYS A 74 14.50 10.66 -0.04
CA LYS A 74 15.13 9.44 0.51
C LYS A 74 15.20 9.48 2.02
N GLN A 75 15.64 10.61 2.59
CA GLN A 75 15.69 10.81 4.04
C GLN A 75 14.29 10.69 4.66
N TRP A 76 13.30 11.35 4.09
CA TRP A 76 11.90 11.22 4.54
C TRP A 76 11.42 9.77 4.54
N LEU A 77 11.81 8.97 3.56
CA LEU A 77 11.43 7.56 3.49
C LEU A 77 12.00 6.77 4.67
N GLU A 78 13.26 7.01 5.04
CA GLU A 78 13.89 6.38 6.22
C GLU A 78 13.22 6.85 7.52
N ASP A 79 12.90 8.13 7.65
CA ASP A 79 12.20 8.68 8.83
C ASP A 79 10.84 8.04 9.06
N VAL A 80 10.08 7.73 7.99
CA VAL A 80 8.74 7.14 8.12
C VAL A 80 8.75 5.61 8.21
N LYS A 81 9.90 4.96 8.03
CA LYS A 81 10.05 3.51 7.99
C LYS A 81 9.39 2.81 9.18
N PHE A 82 9.62 3.32 10.38
CA PHE A 82 9.10 2.73 11.62
C PHE A 82 7.62 3.03 11.88
N SER A 83 7.02 3.97 11.14
CA SER A 83 5.62 4.38 11.29
C SER A 83 4.66 3.71 10.30
N ILE A 84 5.20 2.99 9.32
CA ILE A 84 4.42 2.35 8.26
C ILE A 84 4.70 0.84 8.21
N SER A 85 3.79 0.10 7.60
CA SER A 85 4.05 -1.34 7.42
C SER A 85 5.14 -1.58 6.39
N GLU A 86 5.85 -2.67 6.55
CA GLU A 86 6.92 -3.11 5.67
C GLU A 86 6.52 -3.14 4.19
N SER A 87 5.36 -3.73 3.87
CA SER A 87 4.83 -3.73 2.50
C SER A 87 4.53 -2.33 1.95
N THR A 88 4.18 -1.36 2.81
CA THR A 88 4.00 0.03 2.41
C THR A 88 5.35 0.71 2.19
N TYR A 89 6.33 0.42 3.07
CA TYR A 89 7.70 0.90 2.90
C TYR A 89 8.30 0.44 1.57
N GLU A 90 8.18 -0.84 1.24
CA GLU A 90 8.66 -1.39 -0.04
C GLU A 90 8.01 -0.73 -1.26
N GLU A 91 6.68 -0.47 -1.20
CA GLU A 91 5.99 0.24 -2.28
C GLU A 91 6.51 1.67 -2.41
N TYR A 92 6.69 2.39 -1.29
CA TYR A 92 7.25 3.74 -1.27
C TYR A 92 8.69 3.74 -1.78
N TYR A 93 9.51 2.79 -1.31
CA TYR A 93 10.90 2.64 -1.74
C TYR A 93 11.01 2.51 -3.26
N ARG A 94 10.25 1.60 -3.87
CA ARG A 94 10.24 1.41 -5.32
C ARG A 94 9.83 2.67 -6.08
N GLN A 95 8.82 3.39 -5.60
CA GLN A 95 8.36 4.61 -6.25
C GLN A 95 9.36 5.74 -6.12
N ILE A 96 9.91 5.93 -4.93
CA ILE A 96 10.85 7.01 -4.62
C ILE A 96 12.19 6.78 -5.30
N HIS A 97 12.82 5.63 -5.06
CA HIS A 97 14.16 5.34 -5.58
C HIS A 97 14.19 5.12 -7.09
N ASN A 98 13.21 4.40 -7.65
CA ASN A 98 13.27 4.00 -9.05
C ASN A 98 12.51 4.94 -10.00
N ARG A 99 11.65 5.84 -9.49
CA ARG A 99 10.78 6.66 -10.35
C ARG A 99 10.83 8.14 -10.06
N ILE A 100 10.77 8.55 -8.78
CA ILE A 100 10.71 9.96 -8.39
C ILE A 100 12.11 10.55 -8.33
N CYS A 101 12.98 10.02 -7.46
CA CYS A 101 14.31 10.57 -7.22
C CYS A 101 15.19 10.67 -8.46
N PRO A 102 15.24 9.68 -9.39
CA PRO A 102 16.11 9.80 -10.56
C PRO A 102 15.77 11.01 -11.44
N TRP A 103 14.48 11.30 -11.60
CA TRP A 103 14.07 12.44 -12.41
C TRP A 103 14.40 13.78 -11.73
N PHE A 104 14.09 13.92 -10.43
CA PHE A 104 14.36 15.17 -9.71
C PHE A 104 15.86 15.39 -9.48
N ALA A 105 16.66 14.35 -9.29
CA ALA A 105 18.11 14.43 -9.20
C ALA A 105 18.72 14.96 -10.50
N ALA A 106 18.25 14.45 -11.65
CA ALA A 106 18.70 14.93 -12.96
C ALA A 106 18.36 16.41 -13.22
N GLN A 107 17.37 16.99 -12.52
CA GLN A 107 17.04 18.41 -12.60
C GLN A 107 17.86 19.26 -11.63
N GLY A 108 18.63 18.68 -10.70
CA GLY A 108 19.39 19.41 -9.68
C GLY A 108 18.53 20.30 -8.78
N LEU A 109 17.25 19.96 -8.59
CA LEU A 109 16.30 20.82 -7.85
C LEU A 109 16.50 20.70 -6.35
N ARG A 110 16.75 21.84 -5.69
CA ARG A 110 16.78 21.94 -4.24
C ARG A 110 15.37 21.93 -3.67
N LEU A 111 15.22 21.47 -2.42
CA LEU A 111 13.93 21.44 -1.72
C LEU A 111 13.27 22.84 -1.67
N CYS A 112 14.04 23.90 -1.38
CA CYS A 112 13.54 25.28 -1.32
C CYS A 112 13.15 25.83 -2.69
N ASP A 113 13.69 25.28 -3.80
CA ASP A 113 13.44 25.71 -5.18
C ASP A 113 12.29 24.97 -5.86
N LEU A 114 11.76 23.94 -5.20
CA LEU A 114 10.69 23.13 -5.74
C LEU A 114 9.38 23.93 -5.85
N LYS A 115 8.84 24.01 -7.07
CA LYS A 115 7.56 24.68 -7.38
C LYS A 115 6.56 23.65 -7.89
N ALA A 116 5.26 23.99 -7.81
CA ALA A 116 4.17 23.18 -8.38
C ALA A 116 4.41 22.83 -9.86
N TYR A 117 4.95 23.74 -10.66
CA TYR A 117 5.32 23.53 -12.05
C TYR A 117 6.27 22.34 -12.26
N HIS A 118 7.28 22.16 -11.39
CA HIS A 118 8.23 21.06 -11.52
C HIS A 118 7.56 19.71 -11.28
N ILE A 119 6.64 19.66 -10.33
CA ILE A 119 5.86 18.46 -9.99
C ILE A 119 4.88 18.13 -11.12
N ASP A 120 4.18 19.13 -11.65
CA ASP A 120 3.28 18.97 -12.80
C ASP A 120 4.02 18.49 -14.05
N LYS A 121 5.19 19.08 -14.35
CA LYS A 121 6.07 18.64 -15.45
C LYS A 121 6.48 17.18 -15.29
N PHE A 122 6.85 16.77 -14.08
CA PHE A 122 7.18 15.36 -13.78
C PHE A 122 6.01 14.44 -14.10
N TYR A 123 4.78 14.76 -13.67
CA TYR A 123 3.60 13.92 -13.94
C TYR A 123 3.30 13.81 -15.43
N LYS A 124 3.31 14.94 -16.15
CA LYS A 124 3.07 14.96 -17.59
C LYS A 124 4.10 14.14 -18.37
N LEU A 125 5.37 14.24 -18.02
CA LEU A 125 6.43 13.46 -18.66
C LEU A 125 6.29 11.97 -18.35
N LYS A 126 5.96 11.58 -17.09
CA LYS A 126 5.73 10.18 -16.72
C LYS A 126 4.54 9.57 -17.46
N MET A 127 3.47 10.32 -17.65
CA MET A 127 2.33 9.85 -18.43
C MET A 127 2.65 9.75 -19.92
N LYS A 128 3.38 10.72 -20.50
CA LYS A 128 3.69 10.78 -21.92
C LYS A 128 4.76 9.74 -22.31
N ASN A 129 5.88 9.72 -21.60
CA ASN A 129 7.07 8.93 -21.99
C ASN A 129 7.01 7.50 -21.42
N ASP A 130 6.71 7.37 -20.12
CA ASP A 130 6.68 6.06 -19.43
C ASP A 130 5.31 5.39 -19.53
N LYS A 131 4.31 6.05 -20.16
CA LYS A 131 2.92 5.57 -20.33
C LYS A 131 2.28 5.11 -19.01
N VAL A 132 2.66 5.72 -17.88
CA VAL A 132 2.08 5.38 -16.59
C VAL A 132 0.62 5.84 -16.50
N SER A 133 -0.21 5.07 -15.80
CA SER A 133 -1.62 5.39 -15.64
C SER A 133 -1.84 6.60 -14.71
N ALA A 134 -2.97 7.30 -14.87
CA ALA A 134 -3.40 8.35 -13.95
C ALA A 134 -3.37 7.88 -12.47
N LYS A 135 -3.78 6.64 -12.19
CA LYS A 135 -3.74 6.05 -10.86
C LYS A 135 -2.31 5.93 -10.30
N THR A 136 -1.32 5.65 -11.15
CA THR A 136 0.09 5.60 -10.76
C THR A 136 0.61 6.99 -10.43
N VAL A 137 0.22 8.01 -11.20
CA VAL A 137 0.56 9.42 -10.92
C VAL A 137 -0.01 9.86 -9.56
N LEU A 138 -1.26 9.47 -9.23
CA LEU A 138 -1.83 9.75 -7.90
C LEU A 138 -1.01 9.14 -6.76
N ARG A 139 -0.40 7.97 -6.97
CA ARG A 139 0.49 7.36 -5.96
C ARG A 139 1.79 8.16 -5.82
N TYR A 140 2.40 8.60 -6.93
CA TYR A 140 3.57 9.49 -6.87
C TYR A 140 3.25 10.78 -6.13
N HIS A 141 2.10 11.39 -6.46
CA HIS A 141 1.62 12.59 -5.78
C HIS A 141 1.45 12.38 -4.28
N ALA A 142 0.85 11.26 -3.87
CA ALA A 142 0.65 10.96 -2.45
C ALA A 142 1.97 10.91 -1.67
N ASN A 143 3.03 10.31 -2.24
CA ASN A 143 4.35 10.27 -1.62
C ASN A 143 5.01 11.65 -1.59
N ILE A 144 5.03 12.36 -2.72
CA ILE A 144 5.60 13.71 -2.82
C ILE A 144 4.90 14.66 -1.85
N ARG A 145 3.55 14.65 -1.85
CA ARG A 145 2.75 15.50 -0.98
C ARG A 145 2.98 15.23 0.49
N LYS A 146 3.05 13.96 0.91
CA LYS A 146 3.33 13.58 2.31
C LYS A 146 4.72 14.03 2.75
N ALA A 147 5.74 13.81 1.93
CA ALA A 147 7.11 14.24 2.22
C ALA A 147 7.19 15.77 2.35
N LEU A 148 6.62 16.52 1.39
CA LEU A 148 6.61 17.98 1.42
C LEU A 148 5.78 18.54 2.59
N GLN A 149 4.68 17.87 2.98
CA GLN A 149 3.92 18.24 4.16
C GLN A 149 4.75 18.07 5.46
N ARG A 150 5.61 17.06 5.51
CA ARG A 150 6.56 16.90 6.60
C ARG A 150 7.60 18.02 6.60
N ALA A 151 8.12 18.40 5.43
CA ALA A 151 9.03 19.53 5.28
C ALA A 151 8.42 20.85 5.77
N VAL A 152 7.12 21.10 5.47
CA VAL A 152 6.39 22.26 6.01
C VAL A 152 6.27 22.21 7.52
N LYS A 153 5.96 21.03 8.10
CA LYS A 153 5.88 20.85 9.57
C LYS A 153 7.22 21.05 10.29
N LEU A 154 8.31 20.76 9.61
CA LEU A 154 9.68 20.94 10.13
C LEU A 154 10.25 22.32 9.78
N ASP A 155 9.45 23.21 9.22
CA ASP A 155 9.85 24.57 8.84
C ASP A 155 10.93 24.66 7.75
N MET A 156 11.18 23.57 7.01
CA MET A 156 12.15 23.51 5.92
C MET A 156 11.67 24.28 4.67
N ILE A 157 10.34 24.31 4.43
CA ILE A 157 9.71 25.07 3.36
C ILE A 157 8.43 25.76 3.88
N PRO A 158 8.07 26.92 3.36
CA PRO A 158 6.93 27.69 3.88
C PRO A 158 5.56 27.12 3.51
N THR A 159 5.45 26.46 2.36
CA THR A 159 4.19 25.90 1.84
C THR A 159 4.45 24.63 1.03
N ASN A 160 3.46 23.77 0.94
CA ASN A 160 3.55 22.55 0.14
C ASN A 160 3.23 22.84 -1.34
N PRO A 161 4.20 22.81 -2.25
CA PRO A 161 3.93 23.07 -3.67
C PRO A 161 3.08 21.98 -4.34
N ALA A 162 3.02 20.76 -3.78
CA ALA A 162 2.18 19.71 -4.32
C ALA A 162 0.68 19.99 -4.19
N ASP A 163 0.26 20.82 -3.22
CA ASP A 163 -1.16 21.19 -3.03
C ASP A 163 -1.73 22.05 -4.18
N ARG A 164 -0.85 22.61 -5.02
CA ARG A 164 -1.22 23.47 -6.15
C ARG A 164 -1.14 22.77 -7.51
N VAL A 165 -0.99 21.43 -7.51
CA VAL A 165 -0.86 20.66 -8.76
C VAL A 165 -2.18 20.01 -9.11
N ASP A 166 -2.63 20.20 -10.35
CA ASP A 166 -3.81 19.51 -10.86
C ASP A 166 -3.52 18.03 -11.11
N LEU A 167 -4.40 17.18 -10.63
CA LEU A 167 -4.25 15.74 -10.74
C LEU A 167 -5.05 15.17 -11.91
N PRO A 168 -4.50 14.17 -12.62
CA PRO A 168 -5.22 13.54 -13.72
C PRO A 168 -6.44 12.77 -13.23
N LYS A 169 -7.54 12.86 -13.98
CA LYS A 169 -8.78 12.14 -13.68
C LYS A 169 -8.59 10.65 -13.87
N VAL A 170 -8.99 9.85 -12.88
CA VAL A 170 -8.95 8.38 -12.93
C VAL A 170 -10.30 7.86 -13.40
N LYS A 171 -10.31 7.09 -14.49
CA LYS A 171 -11.51 6.37 -14.91
C LYS A 171 -11.86 5.30 -13.87
N LYS A 172 -13.12 5.29 -13.40
CA LYS A 172 -13.59 4.24 -12.48
C LYS A 172 -13.53 2.89 -13.20
N PHE A 173 -12.81 1.95 -12.60
CA PHE A 173 -12.78 0.58 -13.08
C PHE A 173 -14.08 -0.11 -12.67
N ARG A 174 -14.80 -0.67 -13.66
CA ARG A 174 -15.95 -1.57 -13.41
C ARG A 174 -15.39 -2.99 -13.39
N GLY A 175 -15.34 -3.60 -12.21
CA GLY A 175 -14.96 -5.01 -12.07
C GLY A 175 -15.94 -5.91 -12.80
N SER A 176 -15.41 -6.94 -13.43
CA SER A 176 -16.19 -8.04 -14.03
C SER A 176 -16.05 -9.25 -13.11
N TYR A 177 -17.14 -9.94 -12.82
CA TYR A 177 -17.16 -11.14 -11.98
C TYR A 177 -17.81 -12.30 -12.75
N TYR A 178 -17.43 -13.51 -12.42
CA TYR A 178 -17.96 -14.72 -13.03
C TYR A 178 -19.37 -15.04 -12.55
N THR A 179 -20.17 -15.60 -13.45
CA THR A 179 -21.40 -16.29 -13.09
C THR A 179 -21.08 -17.62 -12.39
N PRO A 180 -22.05 -18.26 -11.73
CA PRO A 180 -21.84 -19.59 -11.14
C PRO A 180 -21.32 -20.62 -12.15
N GLU A 181 -21.87 -20.63 -13.37
CA GLU A 181 -21.48 -21.55 -14.44
C GLU A 181 -20.03 -21.28 -14.93
N GLU A 182 -19.65 -20.02 -15.07
CA GLU A 182 -18.28 -19.63 -15.40
C GLU A 182 -17.30 -20.02 -14.29
N LEU A 183 -17.73 -19.90 -13.02
CA LEU A 183 -16.91 -20.29 -11.87
C LEU A 183 -16.70 -21.79 -11.81
N GLN A 184 -17.75 -22.58 -12.12
CA GLN A 184 -17.65 -24.03 -12.21
C GLN A 184 -16.67 -24.47 -13.31
N LYS A 185 -16.76 -23.89 -14.50
CA LYS A 185 -15.78 -24.14 -15.59
C LYS A 185 -14.36 -23.82 -15.17
N LEU A 186 -14.17 -22.71 -14.43
CA LEU A 186 -12.86 -22.35 -13.88
C LEU A 186 -12.35 -23.43 -12.93
N PHE A 187 -13.18 -23.94 -12.02
CA PHE A 187 -12.80 -25.00 -11.07
C PHE A 187 -12.40 -26.28 -11.83
N GLU A 188 -13.15 -26.68 -12.83
CA GLU A 188 -12.82 -27.83 -13.67
C GLU A 188 -11.47 -27.66 -14.39
N CYS A 189 -11.22 -26.48 -14.99
CA CYS A 189 -9.96 -26.17 -15.65
C CYS A 189 -8.77 -26.08 -14.68
N SER A 190 -9.02 -25.87 -13.39
CA SER A 190 -7.97 -25.78 -12.38
C SER A 190 -7.59 -27.13 -11.77
N LYS A 191 -8.40 -28.19 -11.97
CA LYS A 191 -8.16 -29.53 -11.39
C LYS A 191 -6.76 -30.06 -11.70
N GLY A 192 -6.08 -30.59 -10.68
CA GLY A 192 -4.74 -31.16 -10.78
C GLY A 192 -3.62 -30.14 -10.98
N THR A 193 -3.93 -28.87 -11.11
CA THR A 193 -2.90 -27.83 -11.21
C THR A 193 -2.34 -27.46 -9.84
N ARG A 194 -1.11 -26.94 -9.81
CA ARG A 194 -0.46 -26.44 -8.59
C ARG A 194 -1.28 -25.39 -7.83
N PHE A 195 -2.13 -24.64 -8.54
CA PHE A 195 -2.89 -23.52 -7.98
C PHE A 195 -4.38 -23.84 -7.73
N GLU A 196 -4.79 -25.08 -7.94
CA GLU A 196 -6.19 -25.53 -7.75
C GLU A 196 -6.73 -25.12 -6.38
N THR A 197 -6.02 -25.48 -5.31
CA THR A 197 -6.45 -25.15 -3.93
C THR A 197 -6.66 -23.65 -3.72
N VAL A 198 -5.74 -22.82 -4.22
CA VAL A 198 -5.85 -21.37 -4.07
C VAL A 198 -7.05 -20.81 -4.84
N ILE A 199 -7.33 -21.35 -6.03
CA ILE A 199 -8.47 -20.95 -6.87
C ILE A 199 -9.78 -21.36 -6.18
N LEU A 200 -9.88 -22.58 -5.66
CA LEU A 200 -11.06 -23.06 -4.94
C LEU A 200 -11.32 -22.24 -3.67
N LEU A 201 -10.31 -21.98 -2.86
CA LEU A 201 -10.44 -21.13 -1.67
C LEU A 201 -10.91 -19.71 -2.03
N ALA A 202 -10.35 -19.11 -3.08
CA ALA A 202 -10.76 -17.76 -3.51
C ALA A 202 -12.20 -17.75 -4.07
N GLY A 203 -12.57 -18.75 -4.86
CA GLY A 203 -13.89 -18.84 -5.47
C GLY A 203 -15.00 -19.18 -4.46
N TYR A 204 -14.76 -20.14 -3.56
CA TYR A 204 -15.75 -20.56 -2.57
C TYR A 204 -15.86 -19.61 -1.37
N LEU A 205 -14.75 -19.06 -0.89
CA LEU A 205 -14.71 -18.27 0.36
C LEU A 205 -14.50 -16.77 0.12
N GLY A 206 -14.24 -16.34 -1.10
CA GLY A 206 -13.98 -14.94 -1.42
C GLY A 206 -12.73 -14.36 -0.73
N VAL A 207 -11.76 -15.19 -0.37
CA VAL A 207 -10.52 -14.78 0.31
C VAL A 207 -9.54 -14.14 -0.65
N ARG A 208 -8.63 -13.30 -0.11
CA ARG A 208 -7.54 -12.70 -0.90
C ARG A 208 -6.47 -13.74 -1.23
N GLN A 209 -5.71 -13.55 -2.32
CA GLN A 209 -4.66 -14.51 -2.71
C GLN A 209 -3.66 -14.81 -1.58
N GLY A 210 -3.22 -13.80 -0.83
CA GLY A 210 -2.32 -14.00 0.29
C GLY A 210 -2.99 -14.68 1.50
N GLU A 211 -4.29 -14.46 1.73
CA GLU A 211 -5.08 -15.16 2.75
C GLU A 211 -5.23 -16.63 2.38
N ALA A 212 -5.53 -16.93 1.11
CA ALA A 212 -5.62 -18.33 0.62
C ALA A 212 -4.28 -19.06 0.77
N CYS A 213 -3.17 -18.46 0.33
CA CYS A 213 -1.84 -19.06 0.47
C CYS A 213 -1.38 -19.20 1.93
N GLY A 214 -1.82 -18.28 2.80
CA GLY A 214 -1.48 -18.28 4.22
C GLY A 214 -2.39 -19.13 5.10
N LEU A 215 -3.39 -19.82 4.53
CA LEU A 215 -4.30 -20.67 5.30
C LEU A 215 -3.55 -21.86 5.89
N ARG A 216 -3.80 -22.13 7.18
CA ARG A 216 -3.19 -23.26 7.91
C ARG A 216 -4.24 -24.30 8.28
N TRP A 217 -3.86 -25.55 8.37
CA TRP A 217 -4.76 -26.63 8.75
C TRP A 217 -5.40 -26.47 10.14
N LYS A 218 -4.72 -25.79 11.06
CA LYS A 218 -5.26 -25.47 12.39
C LYS A 218 -6.40 -24.46 12.35
N ASP A 219 -6.52 -23.71 11.26
CA ASP A 219 -7.54 -22.68 11.06
C ASP A 219 -8.74 -23.23 10.26
N VAL A 220 -8.76 -24.55 9.94
CA VAL A 220 -9.85 -25.28 9.26
C VAL A 220 -10.53 -26.20 10.24
N ASP A 221 -11.79 -25.91 10.56
CA ASP A 221 -12.64 -26.72 11.43
C ASP A 221 -13.61 -27.55 10.58
N PHE A 222 -13.34 -28.87 10.49
CA PHE A 222 -14.17 -29.82 9.74
C PHE A 222 -15.44 -30.27 10.47
N GLU A 223 -15.51 -30.09 11.79
CA GLU A 223 -16.71 -30.41 12.57
C GLU A 223 -17.77 -29.31 12.43
N LYS A 224 -17.32 -28.05 12.55
CA LYS A 224 -18.19 -26.88 12.37
C LYS A 224 -18.33 -26.46 10.91
N ASN A 225 -17.61 -27.09 9.99
CA ASN A 225 -17.53 -26.67 8.59
C ASN A 225 -17.20 -25.18 8.43
N THR A 226 -16.12 -24.74 9.07
CA THR A 226 -15.69 -23.34 9.02
C THR A 226 -14.20 -23.20 8.73
N VAL A 227 -13.84 -22.03 8.19
CA VAL A 227 -12.44 -21.61 7.95
C VAL A 227 -12.23 -20.24 8.58
N SER A 228 -11.22 -20.14 9.45
CA SER A 228 -10.83 -18.89 10.09
C SER A 228 -9.67 -18.22 9.34
N ILE A 229 -9.86 -16.99 8.93
CA ILE A 229 -8.83 -16.18 8.24
C ILE A 229 -8.14 -15.34 9.31
N CYS A 230 -6.93 -15.76 9.70
CA CYS A 230 -6.15 -15.15 10.78
C CYS A 230 -4.99 -14.31 10.27
N GLY A 231 -4.60 -14.48 9.00
CA GLY A 231 -3.46 -13.79 8.44
C GLY A 231 -3.31 -13.97 6.94
N SER A 232 -2.18 -13.56 6.42
CA SER A 232 -1.89 -13.53 4.99
C SER A 232 -0.42 -13.82 4.74
N LEU A 233 -0.13 -14.69 3.80
CA LEU A 233 1.21 -14.88 3.28
C LEU A 233 1.58 -13.71 2.38
N LYS A 234 2.74 -13.11 2.61
CA LYS A 234 3.26 -11.97 1.86
C LYS A 234 4.64 -12.29 1.32
N ALA A 235 4.96 -11.73 0.17
CA ALA A 235 6.29 -11.80 -0.41
C ALA A 235 7.02 -10.48 -0.20
N HIS A 236 8.22 -10.53 0.34
CA HIS A 236 9.16 -9.42 0.36
C HIS A 236 9.77 -9.23 -1.03
N ASP A 237 9.61 -8.05 -1.60
CA ASP A 237 10.23 -7.73 -2.90
C ASP A 237 11.72 -7.43 -2.77
N LEU A 238 12.14 -6.82 -1.65
CA LEU A 238 13.54 -6.46 -1.39
C LEU A 238 14.38 -7.67 -0.96
N TYR A 239 13.84 -8.54 -0.12
CA TYR A 239 14.57 -9.69 0.45
C TYR A 239 14.29 -11.02 -0.27
N LYS A 240 13.38 -11.02 -1.25
CA LYS A 240 12.95 -12.22 -2.01
C LYS A 240 12.44 -13.37 -1.12
N ASP A 241 12.00 -13.06 0.08
CA ASP A 241 11.51 -14.02 1.06
C ASP A 241 9.99 -13.96 1.21
N LEU A 242 9.42 -15.02 1.83
CA LEU A 242 8.00 -15.12 2.15
C LEU A 242 7.84 -15.10 3.66
N TYR A 243 6.92 -14.29 4.14
CA TYR A 243 6.57 -14.22 5.56
C TYR A 243 5.06 -14.24 5.78
N TYR A 244 4.66 -14.82 6.90
CA TYR A 244 3.29 -14.77 7.35
C TYR A 244 3.06 -13.51 8.18
N GLY A 245 2.14 -12.68 7.73
CA GLY A 245 1.73 -11.48 8.47
C GLY A 245 0.32 -11.69 9.02
N GLU A 246 0.15 -11.46 10.30
CA GLU A 246 -1.17 -11.42 10.90
C GLU A 246 -1.98 -10.25 10.34
N THR A 247 -3.30 -10.32 10.46
CA THR A 247 -4.18 -9.26 9.96
C THR A 247 -3.98 -7.98 10.77
N LYS A 248 -3.82 -6.84 10.08
CA LYS A 248 -3.51 -5.54 10.71
C LYS A 248 -4.63 -4.95 11.58
N THR A 249 -5.84 -5.48 11.47
CA THR A 249 -7.01 -5.02 12.19
C THR A 249 -7.85 -6.20 12.64
N GLU A 250 -8.49 -6.11 13.81
CA GLU A 250 -9.45 -7.10 14.31
C GLU A 250 -10.56 -7.41 13.30
N MET A 251 -10.99 -6.41 12.52
CA MET A 251 -11.99 -6.57 11.44
C MET A 251 -11.52 -7.49 10.29
N SER A 252 -10.24 -7.80 10.20
CA SER A 252 -9.70 -8.71 9.18
C SER A 252 -9.68 -10.17 9.64
N TYR A 253 -9.76 -10.42 10.95
CA TYR A 253 -10.01 -11.75 11.51
C TYR A 253 -11.48 -12.09 11.29
N ARG A 254 -11.74 -13.19 10.59
CA ARG A 254 -13.10 -13.63 10.31
C ARG A 254 -13.18 -15.13 10.10
N THR A 255 -14.26 -15.72 10.59
CA THR A 255 -14.60 -17.12 10.33
C THR A 255 -15.67 -17.18 9.24
N LEU A 256 -15.43 -18.00 8.24
CA LEU A 256 -16.29 -18.15 7.06
C LEU A 256 -16.88 -19.57 7.05
N PRO A 257 -18.17 -19.73 6.69
CA PRO A 257 -18.72 -21.06 6.49
C PRO A 257 -18.05 -21.73 5.28
N MET A 258 -17.75 -23.00 5.43
CA MET A 258 -17.10 -23.81 4.39
C MET A 258 -18.16 -24.68 3.69
N PRO A 259 -18.42 -24.43 2.39
CA PRO A 259 -19.35 -25.26 1.62
C PRO A 259 -18.88 -26.72 1.54
N GLU A 260 -19.81 -27.66 1.52
CA GLU A 260 -19.56 -29.09 1.52
C GLU A 260 -18.59 -29.56 0.40
N PRO A 261 -18.67 -29.09 -0.85
CA PRO A 261 -17.71 -29.47 -1.89
C PRO A 261 -16.27 -29.08 -1.53
N LEU A 262 -16.08 -27.90 -0.91
CA LEU A 262 -14.77 -27.45 -0.45
C LEU A 262 -14.29 -28.28 0.74
N ALA A 263 -15.17 -28.62 1.68
CA ALA A 263 -14.84 -29.46 2.84
C ALA A 263 -14.35 -30.85 2.40
N ARG A 264 -15.05 -31.48 1.46
CA ARG A 264 -14.63 -32.76 0.86
C ARG A 264 -13.26 -32.65 0.19
N TYR A 265 -13.08 -31.64 -0.64
CA TYR A 265 -11.81 -31.40 -1.31
C TYR A 265 -10.65 -31.23 -0.29
N LEU A 266 -10.84 -30.41 0.73
CA LEU A 266 -9.80 -30.17 1.74
C LEU A 266 -9.49 -31.40 2.59
N LYS A 267 -10.47 -32.24 2.91
CA LYS A 267 -10.23 -33.54 3.58
C LYS A 267 -9.34 -34.46 2.72
N GLN A 268 -9.64 -34.57 1.41
CA GLN A 268 -8.84 -35.36 0.48
C GLN A 268 -7.42 -34.76 0.31
N LEU A 269 -7.33 -33.43 0.18
CA LEU A 269 -6.05 -32.73 0.08
C LEU A 269 -5.17 -33.00 1.30
N ARG A 270 -5.73 -32.92 2.52
CA ARG A 270 -4.99 -33.19 3.76
C ARG A 270 -4.41 -34.61 3.79
N LYS A 271 -5.22 -35.59 3.40
CA LYS A 271 -4.76 -36.99 3.28
C LYS A 271 -3.61 -37.10 2.27
N LYS A 272 -3.78 -36.51 1.06
CA LYS A 272 -2.76 -36.55 0.02
C LYS A 272 -1.45 -35.86 0.47
N GLN A 273 -1.51 -34.75 1.19
CA GLN A 273 -0.31 -34.06 1.69
C GLN A 273 0.42 -34.91 2.75
N LEU A 274 -0.31 -35.63 3.61
CA LEU A 274 0.30 -36.57 4.57
C LEU A 274 1.01 -37.71 3.85
N GLU A 275 0.39 -38.28 2.82
CA GLU A 275 1.00 -39.35 1.99
C GLU A 275 2.27 -38.82 1.28
N GLN A 276 2.20 -37.64 0.66
CA GLN A 276 3.35 -37.01 0.00
C GLN A 276 4.50 -36.73 0.98
N LYS A 277 4.19 -36.26 2.18
CA LYS A 277 5.17 -36.05 3.25
C LYS A 277 5.86 -37.36 3.69
N MET A 278 5.09 -38.41 3.80
CA MET A 278 5.65 -39.75 4.14
C MET A 278 6.53 -40.30 3.01
N MET A 279 6.08 -40.19 1.76
CA MET A 279 6.83 -40.65 0.59
C MET A 279 8.09 -39.82 0.32
N GLY A 280 8.05 -38.51 0.54
CA GLY A 280 9.17 -37.59 0.32
C GLY A 280 10.28 -37.71 1.37
N GLY A 281 9.99 -38.27 2.56
CA GLY A 281 10.98 -38.47 3.61
C GLY A 281 11.80 -37.21 3.93
N GLU A 282 13.12 -37.31 3.78
CA GLU A 282 14.06 -36.20 4.00
C GLU A 282 14.03 -35.16 2.90
N SER A 283 13.61 -35.52 1.69
CA SER A 283 13.48 -34.57 0.55
C SER A 283 12.27 -33.70 0.65
N TYR A 284 11.34 -33.95 1.55
CA TYR A 284 10.16 -33.10 1.74
C TYR A 284 10.49 -31.86 2.56
N HIS A 285 10.16 -30.67 2.03
CA HIS A 285 10.46 -29.40 2.65
C HIS A 285 9.50 -29.10 3.81
N ARG A 286 10.00 -29.09 5.04
CA ARG A 286 9.20 -28.96 6.26
C ARG A 286 8.99 -27.53 6.75
N LYS A 287 9.62 -26.55 6.10
CA LYS A 287 9.51 -25.11 6.45
C LYS A 287 8.06 -24.65 6.56
N TRP A 288 7.19 -25.20 5.72
CA TRP A 288 5.80 -24.80 5.59
C TRP A 288 4.81 -25.87 6.05
N ASP A 289 5.25 -26.72 6.97
CA ASP A 289 4.37 -27.71 7.60
C ASP A 289 3.16 -27.03 8.25
N GLY A 290 2.00 -27.63 8.06
CA GLY A 290 0.74 -27.10 8.58
C GLY A 290 0.03 -26.09 7.69
N TYR A 291 0.60 -25.71 6.54
CA TYR A 291 -0.09 -24.88 5.56
C TYR A 291 -0.91 -25.70 4.57
N VAL A 292 -2.06 -25.14 4.14
CA VAL A 292 -2.98 -25.80 3.20
C VAL A 292 -2.48 -25.72 1.76
N CYS A 293 -1.91 -24.59 1.37
CA CYS A 293 -1.48 -24.32 -0.01
C CYS A 293 0.02 -24.59 -0.18
N VAL A 294 0.40 -25.87 -0.11
CA VAL A 294 1.76 -26.33 -0.44
C VAL A 294 1.73 -27.24 -1.67
N ASP A 295 2.85 -27.36 -2.35
CA ASP A 295 3.02 -28.30 -3.47
C ASP A 295 3.40 -29.72 -3.00
N GLN A 296 3.68 -30.60 -3.96
CA GLN A 296 3.98 -32.01 -3.69
C GLN A 296 5.27 -32.21 -2.86
N MET A 297 6.19 -31.25 -2.89
CA MET A 297 7.45 -31.29 -2.13
C MET A 297 7.37 -30.50 -0.81
N GLY A 298 6.21 -29.94 -0.46
CA GLY A 298 6.01 -29.15 0.76
C GLY A 298 6.32 -27.67 0.62
N ASP A 299 6.62 -27.18 -0.59
CA ASP A 299 6.87 -25.76 -0.82
C ASP A 299 5.57 -24.96 -0.89
N ILE A 300 5.54 -23.84 -0.17
CA ILE A 300 4.38 -22.94 -0.14
C ILE A 300 4.12 -22.34 -1.51
N ILE A 301 2.85 -22.23 -1.87
CA ILE A 301 2.44 -21.51 -3.09
C ILE A 301 2.66 -20.00 -2.89
N ASN A 302 3.62 -19.45 -3.64
CA ASN A 302 3.95 -18.04 -3.55
C ASN A 302 2.85 -17.16 -4.16
N PRO A 303 2.24 -16.24 -3.38
CA PRO A 303 1.16 -15.37 -3.86
C PRO A 303 1.54 -14.53 -5.08
N LYS A 304 2.82 -14.19 -5.25
CA LYS A 304 3.32 -13.33 -6.33
C LYS A 304 3.06 -13.92 -7.73
N TYR A 305 3.04 -15.25 -7.86
CA TYR A 305 2.87 -15.92 -9.14
C TYR A 305 1.41 -16.18 -9.53
N ILE A 306 0.48 -16.10 -8.55
CA ILE A 306 -0.92 -16.48 -8.76
C ILE A 306 -1.57 -15.63 -9.85
N SER A 307 -1.40 -14.32 -9.82
CA SER A 307 -2.07 -13.43 -10.79
C SER A 307 -1.64 -13.70 -12.23
N ARG A 308 -0.36 -14.04 -12.46
CA ARG A 308 0.15 -14.39 -13.78
C ARG A 308 -0.38 -15.76 -14.21
N TYR A 309 -0.19 -16.76 -13.37
CA TYR A 309 -0.70 -18.12 -13.64
C TYR A 309 -2.20 -18.13 -13.93
N PHE A 310 -2.98 -17.38 -13.15
CA PHE A 310 -4.43 -17.28 -13.33
C PHE A 310 -4.78 -16.68 -14.68
N ALA A 311 -4.09 -15.63 -15.12
CA ALA A 311 -4.30 -15.05 -16.45
C ALA A 311 -3.96 -16.05 -17.57
N ASP A 312 -2.86 -16.80 -17.42
CA ASP A 312 -2.43 -17.83 -18.38
C ASP A 312 -3.45 -19.01 -18.42
N LEU A 313 -3.97 -19.44 -17.24
CA LEU A 313 -5.01 -20.47 -17.14
C LEU A 313 -6.29 -20.06 -17.88
N LEU A 314 -6.75 -18.82 -17.67
CA LEU A 314 -7.94 -18.31 -18.35
C LEU A 314 -7.74 -18.26 -19.86
N ALA A 315 -6.60 -17.78 -20.33
CA ALA A 315 -6.29 -17.71 -21.76
C ALA A 315 -6.21 -19.10 -22.41
N LYS A 316 -5.55 -20.06 -21.77
CA LYS A 316 -5.38 -21.43 -22.26
C LYS A 316 -6.73 -22.17 -22.41
N ASN A 317 -7.69 -21.86 -21.55
CA ASN A 317 -9.01 -22.52 -21.54
C ASN A 317 -10.12 -21.67 -22.17
N ASN A 318 -9.77 -20.61 -22.89
CA ASN A 318 -10.74 -19.68 -23.52
C ASN A 318 -11.80 -19.14 -22.55
N LEU A 319 -11.43 -18.93 -21.27
CA LEU A 319 -12.30 -18.35 -20.28
C LEU A 319 -12.24 -16.81 -20.34
N ARG A 320 -13.35 -16.17 -20.02
CA ARG A 320 -13.43 -14.71 -20.01
C ARG A 320 -12.40 -14.12 -19.04
N ARG A 321 -11.62 -13.13 -19.48
CA ARG A 321 -10.56 -12.52 -18.70
C ARG A 321 -11.13 -11.72 -17.52
N ILE A 322 -10.76 -12.13 -16.30
CA ILE A 322 -10.97 -11.40 -15.04
C ILE A 322 -9.65 -11.39 -14.25
N ARG A 323 -9.55 -10.57 -13.21
CA ARG A 323 -8.40 -10.63 -12.28
C ARG A 323 -8.67 -11.68 -11.21
N PHE A 324 -7.65 -12.28 -10.65
CA PHE A 324 -7.80 -13.21 -9.52
C PHE A 324 -8.59 -12.58 -8.35
N HIS A 325 -8.35 -11.29 -8.07
CA HIS A 325 -9.09 -10.57 -7.03
C HIS A 325 -10.59 -10.44 -7.30
N ASP A 326 -11.01 -10.51 -8.55
CA ASP A 326 -12.42 -10.40 -8.93
C ASP A 326 -13.24 -11.66 -8.57
N LEU A 327 -12.55 -12.79 -8.23
CA LEU A 327 -13.18 -14.00 -7.66
C LEU A 327 -13.87 -13.75 -6.30
N ARG A 328 -13.54 -12.65 -5.60
CA ARG A 328 -14.21 -12.28 -4.34
C ARG A 328 -15.62 -11.73 -4.53
N HIS A 329 -15.93 -11.16 -5.68
CA HIS A 329 -17.21 -10.51 -5.92
C HIS A 329 -18.40 -11.46 -6.00
N PRO A 330 -18.31 -12.68 -6.57
CA PRO A 330 -19.39 -13.67 -6.55
C PRO A 330 -19.81 -14.02 -5.13
N TYR A 331 -18.86 -14.29 -4.24
CA TYR A 331 -19.13 -14.64 -2.85
C TYR A 331 -19.97 -13.57 -2.12
N VAL A 332 -19.64 -12.28 -2.27
CA VAL A 332 -20.36 -11.17 -1.63
C VAL A 332 -21.79 -11.01 -2.15
N LYS A 333 -22.06 -11.30 -3.42
CA LYS A 333 -23.41 -11.23 -4.00
C LYS A 333 -24.25 -12.50 -3.81
N LEU A 334 -23.61 -13.64 -3.64
CA LEU A 334 -24.23 -14.96 -3.61
C LEU A 334 -24.53 -15.46 -2.19
N THR A 335 -24.01 -14.81 -1.14
CA THR A 335 -24.41 -15.05 0.26
C THR A 335 -25.86 -14.63 0.54
N THR A 336 -26.55 -13.93 -0.40
CA THR A 336 -27.99 -13.71 -0.37
C THR A 336 -28.74 -14.82 -1.12
N LYS A 337 -29.40 -15.72 -0.39
CA LYS A 337 -30.44 -16.72 -0.78
C LYS A 337 -30.23 -17.63 -2.01
N LYS A 338 -29.49 -17.21 -3.06
CA LYS A 338 -29.30 -18.01 -4.28
C LYS A 338 -28.15 -19.02 -4.23
N PHE A 339 -27.24 -18.90 -3.26
CA PHE A 339 -26.10 -19.81 -3.12
C PHE A 339 -26.48 -21.16 -2.49
N ALA A 340 -27.40 -21.16 -1.55
CA ALA A 340 -27.91 -22.41 -0.97
C ALA A 340 -28.52 -23.30 -2.06
N THR A 341 -29.37 -22.75 -2.91
CA THR A 341 -30.03 -23.47 -4.01
C THR A 341 -29.05 -23.93 -5.10
N PHE A 342 -28.01 -23.15 -5.40
CA PHE A 342 -26.98 -23.52 -6.38
C PHE A 342 -26.15 -24.72 -5.91
N PHE A 343 -25.78 -24.77 -4.63
CA PHE A 343 -25.04 -25.90 -4.07
C PHE A 343 -25.91 -27.11 -3.76
N GLU A 344 -27.21 -26.95 -3.55
CA GLU A 344 -28.18 -28.06 -3.45
C GLU A 344 -28.32 -28.79 -4.78
N ASN A 345 -28.34 -28.09 -5.91
CA ASN A 345 -28.34 -28.69 -7.24
C ASN A 345 -27.03 -29.42 -7.57
N PHE A 346 -25.90 -29.07 -6.93
CA PHE A 346 -24.64 -29.80 -7.07
C PHE A 346 -24.67 -31.17 -6.38
N ARG A 347 -25.60 -31.41 -5.44
CA ARG A 347 -25.82 -32.72 -4.82
C ARG A 347 -26.47 -33.72 -5.79
N ALA A 348 -27.17 -33.24 -6.80
CA ALA A 348 -27.94 -34.11 -7.71
C ALA A 348 -27.14 -34.63 -8.92
N THR A 349 -25.93 -34.11 -9.19
CA THR A 349 -25.12 -34.41 -10.39
C THR A 349 -23.72 -34.92 -10.12
N ALA A 350 -23.36 -35.21 -8.88
CA ALA A 350 -22.11 -35.85 -8.42
C ALA A 350 -22.45 -37.14 -7.66
#